data_d1402a6586d69dc19a3fb1b57287b3c0
#
_entry.id   d1402a6586d69dc19a3fb1b57287b3c0
#
_cell.length_a   1.000
_cell.length_b   1.000
_cell.length_c   1.000
_cell.angle_alpha   90.00
_cell.angle_beta   90.00
_cell.angle_gamma   90.00
#
_symmetry.space_group_name_H-M   'P 1'
#
loop_
_entity.id
_entity.type
_entity.pdbx_description
1 polymer ?
#
loop_
_entity_poly.entity_id
_entity_poly.type
_entity_poly.pdbx_seq_one_letter_code
_entity_poly.pdbx_strand_id
1 'polypeptide(L)'
;MLGWRGICSFGEFEYVKRTTIIASLFLAVTTAFAAVDQGDALKLEPQMEHRYASNIATRFLTNWHYKRTRLDDELSSEIFDSYLELLDPNRIYFLGGDIEMFERYRKGLDDALRHSDLLPAYDIFNVYADRVQQRVNYARNRVQQPFDFTTDEEYQFDREGEDWATTTAELDELWRKRVKNDYLRLLLTDKEPDAIVETLVERYDNLERRIKELNTEDVFQFFMNAFAQSIEPHTAYLSARTSENFEISMKLSLEGIGALLGRENEYTLISRVVPGGPADKDGRLKAGDRITAVGQG
;
A
#
# COMPACT_ATOMS: atom_id res chain seq x y z
N MET A 1 36.43 56.76 -71.96
CA MET A 1 37.56 57.50 -71.39
C MET A 1 37.54 57.18 -69.89
N LEU A 2 38.51 56.35 -69.49
CA LEU A 2 39.52 56.61 -68.48
C LEU A 2 38.91 56.98 -67.10
N GLY A 3 39.15 56.38 -66.04
CA GLY A 3 40.20 55.48 -65.64
C GLY A 3 40.33 55.51 -64.14
N TRP A 4 40.73 54.39 -63.56
CA TRP A 4 41.73 54.19 -62.51
C TRP A 4 41.42 54.58 -61.02
N ARG A 5 41.49 53.54 -60.23
CA ARG A 5 42.38 53.19 -59.10
C ARG A 5 42.03 53.92 -57.78
N GLY A 6 42.12 53.30 -56.68
CA GLY A 6 42.65 52.07 -56.14
C GLY A 6 42.85 52.17 -54.65
N ILE A 7 43.08 51.04 -54.07
CA ILE A 7 43.96 50.76 -52.94
C ILE A 7 43.52 51.02 -51.49
N CYS A 8 43.36 49.86 -50.83
CA CYS A 8 43.78 49.44 -49.48
C CYS A 8 43.40 50.28 -48.24
N SER A 9 42.81 49.61 -47.31
CA SER A 9 43.55 49.35 -46.09
C SER A 9 42.86 48.33 -45.22
N PHE A 10 43.62 47.37 -44.88
CA PHE A 10 43.54 46.37 -43.81
C PHE A 10 43.06 46.95 -42.46
N GLY A 11 42.25 46.15 -41.73
CA GLY A 11 42.31 46.26 -40.29
C GLY A 11 40.95 46.32 -39.62
N GLU A 12 40.13 45.29 -39.68
CA GLU A 12 39.05 45.06 -38.69
C GLU A 12 38.51 43.63 -38.79
N PHE A 13 39.35 42.64 -38.50
CA PHE A 13 38.88 41.25 -38.54
C PHE A 13 39.50 40.41 -37.40
N GLU A 14 39.57 40.91 -36.17
CA GLU A 14 40.06 40.11 -35.06
C GLU A 14 39.32 40.24 -33.71
N TYR A 15 38.17 40.95 -33.66
CA TYR A 15 37.51 41.13 -32.37
C TYR A 15 36.17 40.40 -32.22
N VAL A 16 35.72 39.69 -33.27
CA VAL A 16 34.41 38.99 -33.22
C VAL A 16 34.54 37.49 -32.86
N LYS A 17 35.74 36.91 -32.86
CA LYS A 17 35.94 35.49 -32.58
C LYS A 17 36.19 35.09 -31.12
N ARG A 18 36.35 36.04 -30.22
CA ARG A 18 36.59 35.72 -28.78
C ARG A 18 35.42 35.87 -27.83
N THR A 19 34.31 36.49 -28.26
CA THR A 19 33.13 36.68 -27.42
C THR A 19 32.07 35.61 -27.62
N THR A 20 32.14 34.82 -28.68
CA THR A 20 31.15 33.76 -28.96
C THR A 20 31.49 32.41 -28.31
N ILE A 21 32.69 32.22 -27.80
CA ILE A 21 33.13 30.96 -27.12
C ILE A 21 32.86 30.99 -25.61
N ILE A 22 32.67 32.14 -25.01
CA ILE A 22 32.38 32.26 -23.57
C ILE A 22 30.87 32.15 -23.26
N ALA A 23 29.98 32.41 -24.22
CA ALA A 23 28.54 32.25 -24.06
C ALA A 23 28.04 30.80 -24.21
N SER A 24 28.85 29.91 -24.81
CA SER A 24 28.46 28.50 -25.04
C SER A 24 28.89 27.55 -23.93
N LEU A 25 29.64 28.01 -22.92
CA LEU A 25 30.12 27.17 -21.82
C LEU A 25 29.32 27.35 -20.52
N PHE A 26 28.30 28.21 -20.50
CA PHE A 26 27.47 28.46 -19.32
C PHE A 26 26.05 27.85 -19.40
N LEU A 27 25.74 27.09 -20.46
CA LEU A 27 24.41 26.50 -20.64
C LEU A 27 24.41 24.95 -20.56
N ALA A 28 25.45 24.33 -20.00
CA ALA A 28 25.56 22.88 -19.89
C ALA A 28 25.71 22.38 -18.44
N VAL A 29 25.30 23.17 -17.45
CA VAL A 29 25.29 22.76 -16.03
C VAL A 29 23.93 23.06 -15.43
N THR A 30 22.89 22.51 -15.98
CA THR A 30 21.62 22.33 -15.24
C THR A 30 20.84 21.22 -15.94
N THR A 31 20.85 20.03 -15.42
CA THR A 31 19.78 19.04 -15.27
C THR A 31 20.39 17.65 -15.18
N ALA A 32 21.23 17.45 -14.16
CA ALA A 32 21.30 16.13 -13.56
C ALA A 32 20.41 16.17 -12.31
N PHE A 33 19.10 16.38 -12.49
CA PHE A 33 18.16 15.84 -11.54
C PHE A 33 18.30 14.32 -11.66
N ALA A 34 18.91 13.73 -10.63
CA ALA A 34 18.85 12.32 -10.40
C ALA A 34 17.38 11.90 -10.59
N ALA A 35 17.12 11.08 -11.59
CA ALA A 35 15.96 10.23 -11.61
C ALA A 35 16.07 9.41 -10.31
N VAL A 36 15.33 9.82 -9.28
CA VAL A 36 15.01 8.93 -8.18
C VAL A 36 14.39 7.73 -8.87
N ASP A 37 15.07 6.60 -8.77
CA ASP A 37 14.54 5.31 -9.14
C ASP A 37 13.18 5.20 -8.41
N GLN A 38 12.09 5.49 -9.13
CA GLN A 38 10.75 5.19 -8.69
C GLN A 38 10.68 3.67 -8.83
N GLY A 39 11.11 2.99 -7.76
CA GLY A 39 10.88 1.56 -7.63
C GLY A 39 9.44 1.29 -8.03
N ASP A 40 9.25 0.27 -8.87
CA ASP A 40 7.98 -0.12 -9.49
C ASP A 40 6.85 0.02 -8.48
N ALA A 41 6.10 1.11 -8.57
CA ALA A 41 4.94 1.34 -7.72
C ALA A 41 3.95 0.22 -8.02
N LEU A 42 3.46 -0.44 -6.99
CA LEU A 42 2.46 -1.50 -7.12
C LEU A 42 1.19 -0.89 -7.72
N LYS A 43 1.04 -0.99 -9.03
CA LYS A 43 -0.15 -0.50 -9.71
C LYS A 43 -1.09 -1.67 -10.00
N LEU A 44 -2.09 -1.84 -9.14
CA LEU A 44 -3.13 -2.84 -9.31
C LEU A 44 -4.29 -2.27 -10.13
N GLU A 45 -4.88 -3.12 -10.97
CA GLU A 45 -6.03 -2.78 -11.82
C GLU A 45 -7.11 -3.87 -11.71
N PRO A 46 -8.40 -3.49 -11.85
CA PRO A 46 -9.49 -4.45 -11.79
C PRO A 46 -9.45 -5.41 -12.99
N GLN A 47 -9.69 -6.69 -12.73
CA GLN A 47 -9.80 -7.72 -13.76
C GLN A 47 -11.26 -7.89 -14.21
N MET A 48 -11.47 -8.62 -15.32
CA MET A 48 -12.80 -8.84 -15.86
C MET A 48 -13.69 -9.65 -14.91
N GLU A 49 -13.11 -10.60 -14.21
CA GLU A 49 -13.77 -11.43 -13.20
C GLU A 49 -14.37 -10.59 -12.07
N HIS A 50 -13.64 -9.56 -11.62
CA HIS A 50 -14.12 -8.64 -10.60
C HIS A 50 -15.33 -7.84 -11.06
N ARG A 51 -15.39 -7.44 -12.33
CA ARG A 51 -16.56 -6.75 -12.89
C ARG A 51 -17.80 -7.63 -12.88
N TYR A 52 -17.67 -8.93 -13.23
CA TYR A 52 -18.76 -9.88 -13.15
C TYR A 52 -19.20 -10.12 -11.70
N ALA A 53 -18.26 -10.34 -10.80
CA ALA A 53 -18.53 -10.54 -9.39
C ALA A 53 -19.20 -9.32 -8.76
N SER A 54 -18.72 -8.09 -9.06
CA SER A 54 -19.31 -6.83 -8.62
C SER A 54 -20.76 -6.69 -9.08
N ASN A 55 -21.05 -6.99 -10.37
CA ASN A 55 -22.41 -6.92 -10.89
C ASN A 55 -23.38 -7.86 -10.15
N ILE A 56 -22.95 -9.09 -9.92
CA ILE A 56 -23.76 -10.10 -9.20
C ILE A 56 -23.96 -9.65 -7.75
N ALA A 57 -22.88 -9.29 -7.05
CA ALA A 57 -22.93 -8.88 -5.65
C ALA A 57 -23.79 -7.62 -5.48
N THR A 58 -23.62 -6.61 -6.33
CA THR A 58 -24.41 -5.38 -6.30
C THR A 58 -25.90 -5.67 -6.45
N ARG A 59 -26.28 -6.50 -7.44
CA ARG A 59 -27.69 -6.91 -7.62
C ARG A 59 -28.23 -7.68 -6.42
N PHE A 60 -27.41 -8.54 -5.84
CA PHE A 60 -27.82 -9.32 -4.67
C PHE A 60 -28.05 -8.43 -3.46
N LEU A 61 -27.09 -7.56 -3.17
CA LEU A 61 -27.13 -6.64 -2.03
C LEU A 61 -28.26 -5.59 -2.15
N THR A 62 -28.54 -5.11 -3.35
CA THR A 62 -29.60 -4.08 -3.54
C THR A 62 -31.00 -4.66 -3.64
N ASN A 63 -31.19 -5.86 -4.24
CA ASN A 63 -32.52 -6.39 -4.51
C ASN A 63 -32.96 -7.51 -3.56
N TRP A 64 -32.02 -8.25 -2.98
CA TRP A 64 -32.32 -9.46 -2.21
C TRP A 64 -31.91 -9.37 -0.75
N HIS A 65 -31.11 -8.37 -0.39
CA HIS A 65 -30.75 -8.14 1.01
C HIS A 65 -31.98 -7.72 1.82
N TYR A 66 -32.08 -8.19 3.07
CA TYR A 66 -33.28 -7.96 3.90
C TYR A 66 -33.52 -6.46 4.21
N LYS A 67 -32.46 -5.65 4.31
CA LYS A 67 -32.54 -4.20 4.53
C LYS A 67 -33.06 -3.40 3.33
N ARG A 68 -32.92 -3.91 2.12
CA ARG A 68 -33.35 -3.25 0.86
C ARG A 68 -32.91 -1.80 0.76
N THR A 69 -31.66 -1.53 1.08
CA THR A 69 -31.06 -0.19 1.01
C THR A 69 -30.97 0.28 -0.45
N ARG A 70 -31.31 1.55 -0.70
CA ARG A 70 -31.19 2.12 -2.04
C ARG A 70 -29.71 2.38 -2.34
N LEU A 71 -29.28 2.05 -3.51
CA LEU A 71 -27.95 2.41 -4.02
C LEU A 71 -28.06 3.80 -4.65
N ASP A 72 -27.73 4.85 -3.92
CA ASP A 72 -27.82 6.27 -4.29
C ASP A 72 -26.63 7.05 -3.74
N ASP A 73 -26.60 8.38 -3.96
CA ASP A 73 -25.52 9.27 -3.54
C ASP A 73 -25.24 9.20 -2.02
N GLU A 74 -26.26 8.94 -1.18
CA GLU A 74 -26.11 8.83 0.26
C GLU A 74 -25.32 7.57 0.60
N LEU A 75 -25.76 6.42 0.10
CA LEU A 75 -25.01 5.15 0.26
C LEU A 75 -23.63 5.22 -0.40
N SER A 76 -23.50 5.90 -1.55
CA SER A 76 -22.20 6.15 -2.20
C SER A 76 -21.23 6.86 -1.27
N SER A 77 -21.71 7.89 -0.54
CA SER A 77 -20.89 8.60 0.44
C SER A 77 -20.48 7.73 1.64
N GLU A 78 -21.40 6.88 2.12
CA GLU A 78 -21.11 5.92 3.20
C GLU A 78 -20.07 4.87 2.75
N ILE A 79 -20.18 4.36 1.51
CA ILE A 79 -19.21 3.43 0.94
C ILE A 79 -17.83 4.09 0.85
N PHE A 80 -17.78 5.35 0.40
CA PHE A 80 -16.54 6.10 0.29
C PHE A 80 -15.85 6.24 1.64
N ASP A 81 -16.57 6.71 2.66
CA ASP A 81 -16.03 6.87 4.01
C ASP A 81 -15.61 5.54 4.62
N SER A 82 -16.42 4.49 4.47
CA SER A 82 -16.10 3.14 4.93
C SER A 82 -14.86 2.56 4.26
N TYR A 83 -14.65 2.85 2.98
CA TYR A 83 -13.47 2.36 2.26
C TYR A 83 -12.18 3.06 2.71
N LEU A 84 -12.23 4.37 2.93
CA LEU A 84 -11.10 5.13 3.49
C LEU A 84 -10.77 4.68 4.91
N GLU A 85 -11.79 4.47 5.74
CA GLU A 85 -11.64 4.00 7.12
C GLU A 85 -11.03 2.58 7.17
N LEU A 86 -11.42 1.71 6.25
CA LEU A 86 -10.87 0.36 6.14
C LEU A 86 -9.37 0.38 5.77
N LEU A 87 -8.95 1.30 4.90
CA LEU A 87 -7.56 1.42 4.47
C LEU A 87 -6.69 2.15 5.49
N ASP A 88 -7.19 3.23 6.08
CA ASP A 88 -6.43 4.11 6.99
C ASP A 88 -7.23 4.51 8.25
N PRO A 89 -7.61 3.55 9.12
CA PRO A 89 -8.48 3.79 10.26
C PRO A 89 -7.90 4.79 11.27
N ASN A 90 -6.59 4.87 11.38
CA ASN A 90 -5.90 5.80 12.27
C ASN A 90 -5.41 7.08 11.59
N ARG A 91 -5.73 7.28 10.32
CA ARG A 91 -5.37 8.47 9.53
C ARG A 91 -3.88 8.83 9.60
N ILE A 92 -3.05 7.80 9.33
CA ILE A 92 -1.58 7.88 9.45
C ILE A 92 -0.85 7.65 8.11
N TYR A 93 -1.58 7.39 7.05
CA TYR A 93 -1.01 7.17 5.72
C TYR A 93 -1.39 8.25 4.72
N PHE A 94 -2.67 8.49 4.51
CA PHE A 94 -3.13 9.53 3.58
C PHE A 94 -2.80 10.94 4.07
N LEU A 95 -2.70 11.84 3.11
CA LEU A 95 -2.73 13.29 3.33
C LEU A 95 -4.13 13.85 3.02
N GLY A 96 -4.48 14.98 3.64
CA GLY A 96 -5.72 15.69 3.34
C GLY A 96 -5.90 15.98 1.85
N GLY A 97 -4.81 16.30 1.14
CA GLY A 97 -4.84 16.51 -0.32
C GLY A 97 -5.17 15.23 -1.12
N ASP A 98 -4.85 14.03 -0.60
CA ASP A 98 -5.28 12.78 -1.24
C ASP A 98 -6.79 12.62 -1.10
N ILE A 99 -7.33 12.93 0.08
CA ILE A 99 -8.77 12.86 0.35
C ILE A 99 -9.53 13.85 -0.54
N GLU A 100 -9.05 15.09 -0.65
CA GLU A 100 -9.63 16.10 -1.56
C GLU A 100 -9.64 15.61 -3.02
N MET A 101 -8.58 14.95 -3.45
CA MET A 101 -8.52 14.35 -4.79
C MET A 101 -9.55 13.23 -4.98
N PHE A 102 -9.84 12.44 -3.93
CA PHE A 102 -10.80 11.34 -3.97
C PHE A 102 -12.26 11.80 -3.85
N GLU A 103 -12.52 13.02 -3.36
CA GLU A 103 -13.89 13.57 -3.20
C GLU A 103 -14.72 13.50 -4.49
N ARG A 104 -14.07 13.53 -5.66
CA ARG A 104 -14.71 13.30 -6.97
C ARG A 104 -15.47 11.98 -7.08
N TYR A 105 -15.10 10.98 -6.29
CA TYR A 105 -15.73 9.66 -6.29
C TYR A 105 -16.87 9.53 -5.27
N ARG A 106 -16.92 10.40 -4.27
CA ARG A 106 -17.84 10.29 -3.12
C ARG A 106 -19.29 10.02 -3.51
N LYS A 107 -19.80 10.72 -4.52
CA LYS A 107 -21.19 10.61 -5.00
C LYS A 107 -21.34 9.82 -6.30
N GLY A 108 -20.33 9.09 -6.70
CA GLY A 108 -20.31 8.35 -7.96
C GLY A 108 -20.06 6.86 -7.80
N LEU A 109 -19.83 6.36 -6.56
CA LEU A 109 -19.56 4.94 -6.34
C LEU A 109 -20.82 4.10 -6.57
N ASP A 110 -22.02 4.62 -6.35
CA ASP A 110 -23.28 3.95 -6.65
C ASP A 110 -23.44 3.71 -8.15
N ASP A 111 -23.14 4.69 -8.99
CA ASP A 111 -23.14 4.56 -10.45
C ASP A 111 -21.99 3.66 -10.93
N ALA A 112 -20.82 3.77 -10.31
CA ALA A 112 -19.68 2.89 -10.58
C ALA A 112 -20.04 1.41 -10.30
N LEU A 113 -20.69 1.12 -9.19
CA LEU A 113 -21.18 -0.23 -8.85
C LEU A 113 -22.25 -0.73 -9.83
N ARG A 114 -23.21 0.13 -10.23
CA ARG A 114 -24.23 -0.21 -11.26
C ARG A 114 -23.61 -0.60 -12.60
N HIS A 115 -22.54 0.08 -12.99
CA HIS A 115 -21.84 -0.14 -14.25
C HIS A 115 -20.65 -1.11 -14.13
N SER A 116 -20.39 -1.63 -12.92
CA SER A 116 -19.22 -2.47 -12.63
C SER A 116 -17.91 -1.78 -12.98
N ASP A 117 -17.85 -0.47 -12.78
CA ASP A 117 -16.62 0.33 -12.87
C ASP A 117 -15.93 0.33 -11.50
N LEU A 118 -14.82 -0.37 -11.42
CA LEU A 118 -14.06 -0.55 -10.18
C LEU A 118 -12.83 0.37 -10.13
N LEU A 119 -12.57 1.17 -11.16
CA LEU A 119 -11.40 2.06 -11.22
C LEU A 119 -11.27 2.98 -10.00
N PRO A 120 -12.36 3.61 -9.49
CA PRO A 120 -12.24 4.46 -8.29
C PRO A 120 -11.63 3.75 -7.07
N ALA A 121 -12.00 2.49 -6.83
CA ALA A 121 -11.47 1.72 -5.71
C ALA A 121 -9.97 1.44 -5.86
N TYR A 122 -9.54 1.10 -7.06
CA TYR A 122 -8.13 0.81 -7.34
C TYR A 122 -7.28 2.08 -7.37
N ASP A 123 -7.81 3.20 -7.84
CA ASP A 123 -7.13 4.50 -7.78
C ASP A 123 -6.83 4.89 -6.32
N ILE A 124 -7.81 4.77 -5.43
CA ILE A 124 -7.63 5.04 -4.00
C ILE A 124 -6.61 4.09 -3.39
N PHE A 125 -6.73 2.78 -3.67
CA PHE A 125 -5.82 1.78 -3.12
C PHE A 125 -4.38 1.97 -3.58
N ASN A 126 -4.15 2.28 -4.85
CA ASN A 126 -2.80 2.50 -5.37
C ASN A 126 -2.12 3.69 -4.67
N VAL A 127 -2.85 4.78 -4.43
CA VAL A 127 -2.33 5.91 -3.63
C VAL A 127 -2.05 5.46 -2.18
N TYR A 128 -2.92 4.66 -1.57
CA TYR A 128 -2.69 4.09 -0.24
C TYR A 128 -1.39 3.28 -0.18
N ALA A 129 -1.16 2.38 -1.14
CA ALA A 129 0.04 1.57 -1.21
C ALA A 129 1.31 2.42 -1.32
N ASP A 130 1.28 3.45 -2.17
CA ASP A 130 2.37 4.41 -2.32
C ASP A 130 2.64 5.18 -1.01
N ARG A 131 1.58 5.61 -0.31
CA ARG A 131 1.70 6.30 0.99
C ARG A 131 2.29 5.38 2.06
N VAL A 132 1.86 4.13 2.13
CA VAL A 132 2.45 3.14 3.06
C VAL A 132 3.94 2.97 2.78
N GLN A 133 4.33 2.83 1.50
CA GLN A 133 5.73 2.71 1.11
C GLN A 133 6.56 3.92 1.56
N GLN A 134 6.04 5.14 1.35
CA GLN A 134 6.70 6.37 1.81
C GLN A 134 6.88 6.38 3.33
N ARG A 135 5.86 5.97 4.08
CA ARG A 135 5.91 5.94 5.56
C ARG A 135 6.85 4.88 6.09
N VAL A 136 6.90 3.71 5.46
CA VAL A 136 7.87 2.67 5.80
C VAL A 136 9.31 3.16 5.59
N ASN A 137 9.59 3.81 4.46
CA ASN A 137 10.91 4.37 4.18
C ASN A 137 11.29 5.44 5.21
N TYR A 138 10.35 6.33 5.55
CA TYR A 138 10.56 7.32 6.61
C TYR A 138 10.88 6.64 7.95
N ALA A 139 10.10 5.66 8.36
CA ALA A 139 10.27 4.97 9.63
C ALA A 139 11.62 4.24 9.73
N ARG A 140 12.04 3.55 8.67
CA ARG A 140 13.37 2.91 8.59
C ARG A 140 14.51 3.89 8.77
N ASN A 141 14.42 5.04 8.12
CA ASN A 141 15.42 6.09 8.25
C ASN A 141 15.39 6.72 9.65
N ARG A 142 14.19 6.90 10.21
CA ARG A 142 14.03 7.56 11.51
C ARG A 142 14.50 6.70 12.68
N VAL A 143 14.31 5.39 12.62
CA VAL A 143 14.75 4.48 13.69
C VAL A 143 16.27 4.40 13.81
N GLN A 144 17.01 4.71 12.75
CA GLN A 144 18.48 4.78 12.76
C GLN A 144 19.03 6.04 13.45
N GLN A 145 18.16 7.01 13.75
CA GLN A 145 18.56 8.26 14.37
C GLN A 145 18.27 8.24 15.87
N PRO A 146 19.08 8.92 16.69
CA PRO A 146 18.85 8.97 18.13
C PRO A 146 17.52 9.64 18.46
N PHE A 147 16.92 9.21 19.57
CA PHE A 147 15.74 9.83 20.16
C PHE A 147 16.12 10.55 21.45
N ASP A 148 15.54 11.73 21.64
CA ASP A 148 15.58 12.42 22.92
C ASP A 148 14.36 12.03 23.76
N PHE A 149 14.58 11.29 24.84
CA PHE A 149 13.56 10.86 25.78
C PHE A 149 13.42 11.79 26.99
N THR A 150 14.16 12.90 27.03
CA THR A 150 14.05 13.91 28.11
C THR A 150 12.96 14.95 27.82
N THR A 151 12.53 15.04 26.56
CA THR A 151 11.45 15.94 26.14
C THR A 151 10.11 15.32 26.51
N ASP A 152 9.28 16.08 27.25
CA ASP A 152 7.90 15.73 27.55
C ASP A 152 7.04 15.96 26.29
N GLU A 153 6.62 14.88 25.66
CA GLU A 153 5.77 14.92 24.47
C GLU A 153 4.77 13.76 24.47
N GLU A 154 3.58 14.01 23.93
CA GLU A 154 2.50 13.06 23.86
C GLU A 154 2.40 12.45 22.46
N TYR A 155 2.05 11.17 22.40
CA TYR A 155 1.69 10.45 21.19
C TYR A 155 0.26 9.89 21.32
N GLN A 156 -0.65 10.37 20.46
CA GLN A 156 -2.00 9.86 20.38
C GLN A 156 -1.98 8.53 19.60
N PHE A 157 -2.25 7.46 20.29
CA PHE A 157 -2.23 6.11 19.75
C PHE A 157 -3.48 5.79 18.94
N ASP A 158 -4.65 6.14 19.47
CA ASP A 158 -5.93 6.02 18.81
C ASP A 158 -6.27 7.34 18.13
N ARG A 159 -6.34 7.30 16.80
CA ARG A 159 -6.60 8.45 15.95
C ARG A 159 -7.85 8.25 15.07
N GLU A 160 -8.72 7.30 15.44
CA GLU A 160 -10.01 7.16 14.79
C GLU A 160 -10.80 8.48 14.90
N GLY A 161 -11.31 8.96 13.76
CA GLY A 161 -12.08 10.21 13.69
C GLY A 161 -11.26 11.51 13.69
N GLU A 162 -9.92 11.47 13.85
CA GLU A 162 -9.06 12.65 13.74
C GLU A 162 -8.97 13.15 12.28
N ASP A 163 -8.46 14.36 12.06
CA ASP A 163 -8.18 14.85 10.71
C ASP A 163 -6.92 14.20 10.11
N TRP A 164 -6.90 14.02 8.80
CA TRP A 164 -5.69 13.65 8.07
C TRP A 164 -4.68 14.81 8.10
N ALA A 165 -3.41 14.49 8.21
CA ALA A 165 -2.36 15.47 8.11
C ALA A 165 -2.45 16.23 6.79
N THR A 166 -2.37 17.56 6.85
CA THR A 166 -2.50 18.42 5.66
C THR A 166 -1.21 18.51 4.87
N THR A 167 -0.07 18.28 5.53
CA THR A 167 1.27 18.36 4.94
C THR A 167 2.09 17.13 5.23
N THR A 168 3.08 16.87 4.37
CA THR A 168 4.08 15.82 4.62
C THR A 168 4.83 16.05 5.93
N ALA A 169 5.10 17.31 6.30
CA ALA A 169 5.79 17.63 7.54
C ALA A 169 4.98 17.26 8.78
N GLU A 170 3.67 17.50 8.79
CA GLU A 170 2.77 17.05 9.86
C GLU A 170 2.72 15.52 9.96
N LEU A 171 2.63 14.86 8.81
CA LEU A 171 2.63 13.40 8.77
C LEU A 171 3.98 12.81 9.20
N ASP A 172 5.10 13.46 8.85
CA ASP A 172 6.45 13.09 9.30
C ASP A 172 6.59 13.23 10.81
N GLU A 173 6.04 14.30 11.40
CA GLU A 173 6.06 14.50 12.85
C GLU A 173 5.20 13.45 13.58
N LEU A 174 4.04 13.10 13.04
CA LEU A 174 3.22 12.02 13.55
C LEU A 174 3.97 10.68 13.53
N TRP A 175 4.64 10.36 12.42
CA TRP A 175 5.44 9.16 12.30
C TRP A 175 6.71 9.18 13.16
N ARG A 176 7.33 10.35 13.34
CA ARG A 176 8.45 10.51 14.29
C ARG A 176 8.04 10.09 15.70
N LYS A 177 6.89 10.60 16.17
CA LYS A 177 6.33 10.24 17.48
C LYS A 177 5.99 8.77 17.58
N ARG A 178 5.38 8.21 16.54
CA ARG A 178 5.06 6.78 16.45
C ARG A 178 6.31 5.91 16.58
N VAL A 179 7.34 6.17 15.79
CA VAL A 179 8.60 5.41 15.82
C VAL A 179 9.30 5.57 17.17
N LYS A 180 9.30 6.79 17.76
CA LYS A 180 9.83 7.03 19.11
C LYS A 180 9.07 6.21 20.16
N ASN A 181 7.75 6.17 20.09
CA ASN A 181 6.92 5.37 20.99
C ASN A 181 7.20 3.85 20.82
N ASP A 182 7.31 3.37 19.61
CA ASP A 182 7.64 1.95 19.33
C ASP A 182 9.03 1.60 19.90
N TYR A 183 10.01 2.49 19.72
CA TYR A 183 11.35 2.35 20.29
C TYR A 183 11.32 2.34 21.83
N LEU A 184 10.62 3.31 22.44
CA LEU A 184 10.49 3.43 23.90
C LEU A 184 9.86 2.17 24.51
N ARG A 185 8.82 1.62 23.89
CA ARG A 185 8.16 0.40 24.37
C ARG A 185 9.10 -0.81 24.40
N LEU A 186 10.00 -0.93 23.43
CA LEU A 186 11.02 -2.00 23.41
C LEU A 186 12.13 -1.71 24.43
N LEU A 187 12.53 -0.45 24.57
CA LEU A 187 13.54 -0.06 25.56
C LEU A 187 13.08 -0.39 27.00
N LEU A 188 11.80 -0.20 27.30
CA LEU A 188 11.21 -0.55 28.60
C LEU A 188 11.13 -2.06 28.88
N THR A 189 11.45 -2.89 27.90
CA THR A 189 11.58 -4.36 28.08
C THR A 189 13.05 -4.80 28.23
N ASP A 190 13.94 -3.88 28.62
CA ASP A 190 15.37 -4.12 28.80
C ASP A 190 16.09 -4.66 27.55
N LYS A 191 15.59 -4.29 26.36
CA LYS A 191 16.20 -4.68 25.10
C LYS A 191 17.34 -3.71 24.75
N GLU A 192 18.45 -4.25 24.27
CA GLU A 192 19.60 -3.46 23.86
C GLU A 192 19.27 -2.58 22.63
N PRO A 193 19.82 -1.34 22.52
CA PRO A 193 19.51 -0.40 21.46
C PRO A 193 19.64 -0.97 20.05
N ASP A 194 20.73 -1.68 19.75
CA ASP A 194 20.94 -2.26 18.41
C ASP A 194 19.89 -3.32 18.08
N ALA A 195 19.52 -4.15 19.05
CA ALA A 195 18.46 -5.15 18.89
C ALA A 195 17.06 -4.51 18.76
N ILE A 196 16.85 -3.31 19.33
CA ILE A 196 15.61 -2.52 19.12
C ILE A 196 15.54 -2.07 17.68
N VAL A 197 16.62 -1.47 17.16
CA VAL A 197 16.71 -0.99 15.77
C VAL A 197 16.44 -2.13 14.80
N GLU A 198 17.11 -3.27 14.95
CA GLU A 198 16.91 -4.45 14.12
C GLU A 198 15.43 -4.92 14.13
N THR A 199 14.86 -5.03 15.33
CA THR A 199 13.45 -5.45 15.50
C THR A 199 12.46 -4.50 14.82
N LEU A 200 12.69 -3.19 14.91
CA LEU A 200 11.81 -2.20 14.30
C LEU A 200 11.96 -2.16 12.78
N VAL A 201 13.21 -2.27 12.27
CA VAL A 201 13.44 -2.38 10.82
C VAL A 201 12.72 -3.61 10.26
N GLU A 202 12.89 -4.79 10.89
CA GLU A 202 12.20 -6.00 10.48
C GLU A 202 10.66 -5.83 10.52
N ARG A 203 10.11 -5.14 11.52
CA ARG A 203 8.67 -4.84 11.60
C ARG A 203 8.20 -4.00 10.42
N TYR A 204 8.96 -2.96 10.04
CA TYR A 204 8.64 -2.09 8.89
C TYR A 204 8.83 -2.83 7.56
N ASP A 205 9.84 -3.69 7.44
CA ASP A 205 10.03 -4.55 6.28
C ASP A 205 8.86 -5.54 6.12
N ASN A 206 8.36 -6.10 7.21
CA ASN A 206 7.18 -6.95 7.20
C ASN A 206 5.90 -6.20 6.81
N LEU A 207 5.77 -4.93 7.19
CA LEU A 207 4.67 -4.08 6.75
C LEU A 207 4.70 -3.85 5.24
N GLU A 208 5.87 -3.46 4.71
CA GLU A 208 6.07 -3.29 3.26
C GLU A 208 5.76 -4.57 2.50
N ARG A 209 6.29 -5.70 2.96
CA ARG A 209 6.06 -7.00 2.33
C ARG A 209 4.58 -7.34 2.27
N ARG A 210 3.83 -7.11 3.36
CA ARG A 210 2.38 -7.35 3.37
C ARG A 210 1.64 -6.52 2.32
N ILE A 211 2.01 -5.25 2.14
CA ILE A 211 1.39 -4.41 1.10
C ILE A 211 1.76 -4.90 -0.29
N LYS A 212 3.00 -5.30 -0.52
CA LYS A 212 3.47 -5.84 -1.81
C LYS A 212 2.88 -7.22 -2.14
N GLU A 213 2.50 -8.00 -1.15
CA GLU A 213 1.85 -9.30 -1.32
C GLU A 213 0.35 -9.18 -1.65
N LEU A 214 -0.27 -8.00 -1.44
CA LEU A 214 -1.65 -7.75 -1.85
C LEU A 214 -1.76 -7.79 -3.37
N ASN A 215 -2.82 -8.39 -3.83
CA ASN A 215 -3.12 -8.56 -5.24
C ASN A 215 -4.46 -7.89 -5.60
N THR A 216 -4.83 -7.95 -6.85
CA THR A 216 -6.03 -7.31 -7.37
C THR A 216 -7.33 -7.86 -6.76
N GLU A 217 -7.39 -9.15 -6.38
CA GLU A 217 -8.53 -9.74 -5.68
C GLU A 217 -8.68 -9.19 -4.26
N ASP A 218 -7.57 -8.93 -3.55
CA ASP A 218 -7.61 -8.38 -2.20
C ASP A 218 -8.19 -6.95 -2.21
N VAL A 219 -7.79 -6.12 -3.18
CA VAL A 219 -8.35 -4.77 -3.37
C VAL A 219 -9.85 -4.82 -3.66
N PHE A 220 -10.24 -5.72 -4.55
CA PHE A 220 -11.65 -5.95 -4.85
C PHE A 220 -12.45 -6.35 -3.60
N GLN A 221 -11.91 -7.28 -2.82
CA GLN A 221 -12.55 -7.72 -1.57
C GLN A 221 -12.67 -6.58 -0.55
N PHE A 222 -11.64 -5.71 -0.41
CA PHE A 222 -11.71 -4.55 0.48
C PHE A 222 -12.83 -3.60 0.07
N PHE A 223 -12.92 -3.26 -1.21
CA PHE A 223 -13.97 -2.37 -1.70
C PHE A 223 -15.38 -2.97 -1.58
N MET A 224 -15.54 -4.26 -1.93
CA MET A 224 -16.83 -4.93 -1.79
C MET A 224 -17.24 -5.09 -0.32
N ASN A 225 -16.29 -5.20 0.60
CA ASN A 225 -16.60 -5.20 2.03
C ASN A 225 -17.00 -3.81 2.54
N ALA A 226 -16.35 -2.74 2.08
CA ALA A 226 -16.81 -1.39 2.39
C ALA A 226 -18.26 -1.18 1.93
N PHE A 227 -18.60 -1.61 0.72
CA PHE A 227 -19.98 -1.57 0.23
C PHE A 227 -20.94 -2.44 1.06
N ALA A 228 -20.61 -3.67 1.34
CA ALA A 228 -21.48 -4.58 2.07
C ALA A 228 -21.74 -4.09 3.51
N GLN A 229 -20.71 -3.60 4.19
CA GLN A 229 -20.78 -3.10 5.56
C GLN A 229 -21.52 -1.76 5.67
N SER A 230 -21.47 -0.91 4.63
CA SER A 230 -22.30 0.30 4.57
C SER A 230 -23.80 -0.02 4.50
N ILE A 231 -24.18 -1.17 3.93
CA ILE A 231 -25.57 -1.64 3.97
C ILE A 231 -25.91 -2.19 5.37
N GLU A 232 -25.02 -3.07 5.89
CA GLU A 232 -25.26 -3.72 7.19
C GLU A 232 -23.92 -4.23 7.76
N PRO A 233 -23.53 -3.88 9.00
CA PRO A 233 -22.21 -4.19 9.55
C PRO A 233 -21.82 -5.67 9.62
N HIS A 234 -22.81 -6.59 9.63
CA HIS A 234 -22.57 -8.04 9.65
C HIS A 234 -22.59 -8.68 8.25
N THR A 235 -22.82 -7.87 7.21
CA THR A 235 -22.78 -8.34 5.83
C THR A 235 -21.35 -8.23 5.30
N ALA A 236 -20.82 -9.33 4.76
CA ALA A 236 -19.46 -9.36 4.21
C ALA A 236 -19.43 -10.01 2.83
N TYR A 237 -18.55 -9.50 1.99
CA TYR A 237 -18.15 -10.16 0.75
C TYR A 237 -16.95 -11.05 1.03
N LEU A 238 -17.02 -12.29 0.61
CA LEU A 238 -15.92 -13.24 0.66
C LEU A 238 -15.49 -13.60 -0.77
N SER A 239 -14.21 -13.46 -1.05
CA SER A 239 -13.64 -14.01 -2.30
C SER A 239 -13.78 -15.53 -2.32
N ALA A 240 -13.64 -16.15 -3.47
CA ALA A 240 -13.78 -17.61 -3.60
C ALA A 240 -12.89 -18.37 -2.61
N ARG A 241 -11.62 -17.95 -2.49
CA ARG A 241 -10.66 -18.54 -1.54
C ARG A 241 -11.05 -18.31 -0.09
N THR A 242 -11.50 -17.12 0.24
CA THR A 242 -11.92 -16.78 1.61
C THR A 242 -13.21 -17.51 1.98
N SER A 243 -14.14 -17.67 1.02
CA SER A 243 -15.38 -18.42 1.20
C SER A 243 -15.12 -19.91 1.46
N GLU A 244 -14.18 -20.52 0.73
CA GLU A 244 -13.75 -21.90 0.95
C GLU A 244 -13.17 -22.09 2.37
N ASN A 245 -12.27 -21.20 2.81
CA ASN A 245 -11.73 -21.23 4.17
C ASN A 245 -12.83 -21.06 5.24
N PHE A 246 -13.80 -20.18 4.98
CA PHE A 246 -14.93 -19.98 5.87
C PHE A 246 -15.80 -21.26 5.96
N GLU A 247 -16.11 -21.90 4.83
CA GLU A 247 -16.85 -23.16 4.80
C GLU A 247 -16.14 -24.27 5.57
N ILE A 248 -14.80 -24.39 5.40
CA ILE A 248 -13.97 -25.35 6.14
C ILE A 248 -14.11 -25.11 7.65
N SER A 249 -14.04 -23.84 8.08
CA SER A 249 -14.14 -23.48 9.48
C SER A 249 -15.53 -23.76 10.06
N MET A 250 -16.59 -23.55 9.28
CA MET A 250 -17.98 -23.79 9.69
C MET A 250 -18.35 -25.27 9.72
N LYS A 251 -17.85 -26.05 8.78
CA LYS A 251 -18.08 -27.50 8.72
C LYS A 251 -17.32 -28.26 9.83
N LEU A 252 -16.37 -27.60 10.51
CA LEU A 252 -15.48 -28.20 11.51
C LEU A 252 -14.78 -29.48 11.02
N SER A 253 -14.69 -29.65 9.71
CA SER A 253 -14.05 -30.78 9.04
C SER A 253 -13.04 -30.24 8.04
N LEU A 254 -11.79 -30.58 8.25
CA LEU A 254 -10.69 -30.27 7.34
C LEU A 254 -10.20 -31.56 6.69
N GLU A 255 -10.43 -31.67 5.39
CA GLU A 255 -9.82 -32.74 4.61
C GLU A 255 -8.40 -32.28 4.17
N GLY A 256 -7.40 -33.08 4.52
CA GLY A 256 -6.03 -32.72 4.22
C GLY A 256 -5.03 -33.79 4.65
N ILE A 257 -3.75 -33.49 4.50
CA ILE A 257 -2.67 -34.45 4.81
C ILE A 257 -2.59 -34.83 6.30
N GLY A 258 -3.31 -34.15 7.18
CA GLY A 258 -3.25 -34.41 8.62
C GLY A 258 -1.98 -33.86 9.27
N ALA A 259 -1.50 -32.71 8.81
CA ALA A 259 -0.38 -31.98 9.41
C ALA A 259 -0.71 -30.50 9.61
N LEU A 260 -0.26 -29.94 10.71
CA LEU A 260 -0.30 -28.51 10.95
C LEU A 260 0.95 -27.89 10.35
N LEU A 261 0.76 -26.92 9.46
CA LEU A 261 1.84 -26.25 8.77
C LEU A 261 2.10 -24.88 9.41
N GLY A 262 3.37 -24.50 9.50
CA GLY A 262 3.82 -23.18 9.89
C GLY A 262 4.75 -22.60 8.84
N ARG A 263 5.07 -21.32 8.92
CA ARG A 263 6.07 -20.68 8.07
C ARG A 263 7.33 -20.45 8.88
N GLU A 264 8.47 -20.86 8.35
CA GLU A 264 9.79 -20.57 8.89
C GLU A 264 10.65 -19.98 7.76
N ASN A 265 10.80 -18.65 7.77
CA ASN A 265 11.43 -17.88 6.68
C ASN A 265 10.74 -18.15 5.33
N GLU A 266 11.46 -18.74 4.37
CA GLU A 266 10.96 -19.05 3.02
C GLU A 266 10.34 -20.46 2.91
N TYR A 267 10.42 -21.28 3.98
CA TYR A 267 9.96 -22.66 3.96
C TYR A 267 8.66 -22.86 4.72
N THR A 268 7.86 -23.81 4.25
CA THR A 268 6.73 -24.32 5.02
C THR A 268 7.23 -25.45 5.94
N LEU A 269 7.08 -25.24 7.24
CA LEU A 269 7.48 -26.19 8.27
C LEU A 269 6.28 -27.01 8.72
N ILE A 270 6.45 -28.31 8.94
CA ILE A 270 5.46 -29.13 9.63
C ILE A 270 5.58 -28.87 11.14
N SER A 271 4.66 -28.07 11.67
CA SER A 271 4.64 -27.75 13.09
C SER A 271 4.22 -28.94 13.94
N ARG A 272 3.25 -29.71 13.45
CA ARG A 272 2.75 -30.91 14.15
C ARG A 272 2.01 -31.83 13.19
N VAL A 273 2.14 -33.13 13.36
CA VAL A 273 1.32 -34.15 12.71
C VAL A 273 0.09 -34.41 13.58
N VAL A 274 -1.09 -34.49 12.95
CA VAL A 274 -2.37 -34.73 13.64
C VAL A 274 -2.47 -36.23 13.96
N PRO A 275 -2.57 -36.64 15.26
CA PRO A 275 -2.68 -38.03 15.64
C PRO A 275 -3.88 -38.72 14.97
N GLY A 276 -3.65 -39.88 14.36
CA GLY A 276 -4.66 -40.65 13.63
C GLY A 276 -4.98 -40.13 12.22
N GLY A 277 -4.36 -38.99 11.82
CA GLY A 277 -4.52 -38.42 10.46
C GLY A 277 -3.75 -39.19 9.39
N PRO A 278 -3.91 -38.83 8.09
CA PRO A 278 -3.22 -39.50 6.98
C PRO A 278 -1.68 -39.49 7.14
N ALA A 279 -1.08 -38.36 7.49
CA ALA A 279 0.37 -38.21 7.69
C ALA A 279 0.90 -39.06 8.86
N ASP A 280 0.11 -39.18 9.94
CA ASP A 280 0.49 -40.02 11.11
C ASP A 280 0.46 -41.49 10.75
N LYS A 281 -0.58 -41.92 10.01
CA LYS A 281 -0.70 -43.31 9.54
C LYS A 281 0.36 -43.68 8.52
N ASP A 282 0.76 -42.76 7.67
CA ASP A 282 1.82 -42.96 6.67
C ASP A 282 3.22 -42.95 7.31
N GLY A 283 3.43 -42.17 8.37
CA GLY A 283 4.64 -42.14 9.20
C GLY A 283 5.87 -41.52 8.55
N ARG A 284 5.81 -41.08 7.31
CA ARG A 284 6.93 -40.44 6.59
C ARG A 284 7.12 -38.97 6.98
N LEU A 285 6.04 -38.23 7.24
CA LEU A 285 6.09 -36.83 7.65
C LEU A 285 6.21 -36.71 9.17
N LYS A 286 7.08 -35.82 9.63
CA LYS A 286 7.33 -35.58 11.06
C LYS A 286 7.28 -34.09 11.38
N ALA A 287 6.99 -33.76 12.63
CA ALA A 287 7.16 -32.41 13.12
C ALA A 287 8.62 -31.97 12.95
N GLY A 288 8.84 -30.76 12.44
CA GLY A 288 10.16 -30.22 12.11
C GLY A 288 10.60 -30.42 10.66
N ASP A 289 9.89 -31.23 9.87
CA ASP A 289 10.18 -31.35 8.44
C ASP A 289 9.85 -30.10 7.67
N ARG A 290 10.68 -29.74 6.68
CA ARG A 290 10.48 -28.60 5.78
C ARG A 290 9.99 -29.09 4.43
N ILE A 291 8.87 -28.47 3.96
CA ILE A 291 8.35 -28.72 2.63
C ILE A 291 9.06 -27.77 1.68
N THR A 292 9.82 -28.33 0.75
CA THR A 292 10.59 -27.56 -0.26
C THR A 292 9.85 -27.45 -1.58
N ALA A 293 8.98 -28.40 -1.91
CA ALA A 293 8.18 -28.41 -3.13
C ALA A 293 6.98 -29.35 -2.99
N VAL A 294 5.94 -29.08 -3.75
CA VAL A 294 4.75 -29.95 -3.92
C VAL A 294 4.61 -30.25 -5.42
N GLY A 295 4.64 -31.55 -5.77
CA GLY A 295 4.37 -32.01 -7.12
C GLY A 295 2.93 -32.46 -7.27
N GLN A 296 2.29 -32.14 -8.39
CA GLN A 296 1.06 -32.84 -8.81
C GLN A 296 1.50 -34.10 -9.54
N GLY A 297 1.07 -35.24 -9.02
CA GLY A 297 1.33 -36.55 -9.60
C GLY A 297 0.44 -36.84 -10.83
#